data_924ba58a94732bfddeeb2d4612c867db
#
_entry.id   924ba58a94732bfddeeb2d4612c867db
#
_cell.length_a   1.000
_cell.length_b   1.000
_cell.length_c   1.000
_cell.angle_alpha   90.00
_cell.angle_beta   90.00
_cell.angle_gamma   90.00
#
_symmetry.space_group_name_H-M   'P 1'
#
loop_
_entity.id
_entity.type
_entity.pdbx_description
1 polymer ?
#
loop_
_entity_poly.entity_id
_entity_poly.type
_entity_poly.pdbx_seq_one_letter_code
_entity_poly.pdbx_strand_id
1 'polypeptide(L)'
;MIKRTIVGIFALCFVSLYASGQDNDSLHIAPTPQKALSTNKNDTVAWVDSKLSFDKSTEKAMNTKELKPFKPDPNKAVLYSAIFPGLGQIYNRKYWKLPLIYGGFVGLYYAISWNGRYYNDYTKAYKAIMSEYPRSDANFAIWGSFISGNVKVTDITDAQITSYKTRFRNKRDSYRRYRDLSIIGAVALYGLCMIDAYVDARLFDFDISPDLS
;
A
#
# COMPACT_ATOMS: atom_id res chain seq x y z
N MET A 1 6.90 -18.16 -14.47
CA MET A 1 5.49 -17.75 -14.66
C MET A 1 4.85 -17.12 -13.43
N ILE A 2 5.16 -17.55 -12.21
CA ILE A 2 4.56 -17.05 -10.94
C ILE A 2 4.82 -15.55 -10.67
N LYS A 3 5.93 -14.96 -11.18
CA LYS A 3 6.28 -13.54 -10.95
C LYS A 3 5.37 -12.52 -11.65
N ARG A 4 4.70 -12.90 -12.72
CA ARG A 4 3.77 -12.01 -13.46
C ARG A 4 2.37 -11.95 -12.84
N THR A 5 1.96 -13.01 -12.16
CA THR A 5 0.65 -13.11 -11.50
C THR A 5 0.54 -12.27 -10.23
N ILE A 6 1.62 -12.17 -9.43
CA ILE A 6 1.61 -11.40 -8.16
C ILE A 6 1.51 -9.89 -8.44
N VAL A 7 2.22 -9.38 -9.46
CA VAL A 7 2.12 -7.97 -9.86
C VAL A 7 0.74 -7.64 -10.43
N GLY A 8 0.11 -8.58 -11.15
CA GLY A 8 -1.23 -8.44 -11.69
C GLY A 8 -2.32 -8.36 -10.60
N ILE A 9 -2.19 -9.17 -9.54
CA ILE A 9 -3.14 -9.18 -8.43
C ILE A 9 -3.05 -7.87 -7.63
N PHE A 10 -1.84 -7.32 -7.42
CA PHE A 10 -1.65 -6.04 -6.74
C PHE A 10 -2.19 -4.85 -7.55
N ALA A 11 -2.02 -4.87 -8.88
CA ALA A 11 -2.57 -3.85 -9.77
C ALA A 11 -4.11 -3.92 -9.85
N LEU A 12 -4.70 -5.11 -9.86
CA LEU A 12 -6.15 -5.32 -9.87
C LEU A 12 -6.82 -4.86 -8.57
N CYS A 13 -6.21 -5.08 -7.41
CA CYS A 13 -6.72 -4.55 -6.14
C CYS A 13 -6.69 -3.01 -6.09
N PHE A 14 -5.71 -2.38 -6.74
CA PHE A 14 -5.60 -0.90 -6.77
C PHE A 14 -6.66 -0.27 -7.67
N VAL A 15 -6.98 -0.90 -8.80
CA VAL A 15 -8.02 -0.42 -9.73
C VAL A 15 -9.42 -0.58 -9.14
N SER A 16 -9.69 -1.63 -8.36
CA SER A 16 -10.99 -1.84 -7.70
C SER A 16 -11.31 -0.79 -6.64
N LEU A 17 -10.30 -0.21 -5.97
CA LEU A 17 -10.48 0.84 -4.96
C LEU A 17 -10.80 2.21 -5.57
N TYR A 18 -10.42 2.45 -6.83
CA TYR A 18 -10.74 3.69 -7.54
C TYR A 18 -12.14 3.69 -8.17
N ALA A 19 -12.73 2.52 -8.41
CA ALA A 19 -14.04 2.39 -9.06
C ALA A 19 -15.24 2.59 -8.12
N SER A 20 -15.04 2.57 -6.79
CA SER A 20 -16.12 2.68 -5.79
C SER A 20 -16.33 4.10 -5.24
N GLY A 21 -15.69 5.11 -5.81
CA GLY A 21 -15.72 6.50 -5.32
C GLY A 21 -16.53 7.49 -6.15
N GLN A 22 -17.36 7.04 -7.09
CA GLN A 22 -18.24 7.91 -7.87
C GLN A 22 -19.71 7.56 -7.68
N ASP A 23 -20.21 7.73 -6.47
CA ASP A 23 -21.65 7.94 -6.29
C ASP A 23 -21.93 9.44 -6.50
N ASN A 24 -22.33 9.75 -7.71
CA ASN A 24 -22.96 11.02 -8.05
C ASN A 24 -24.32 11.06 -7.36
N ASP A 25 -24.41 11.68 -6.19
CA ASP A 25 -25.66 12.18 -5.64
C ASP A 25 -26.18 13.32 -6.54
N SER A 26 -26.77 12.96 -7.65
CA SER A 26 -27.68 13.83 -8.38
C SER A 26 -29.00 13.83 -7.61
N LEU A 27 -29.20 14.85 -6.81
CA LEU A 27 -30.49 15.23 -6.22
C LEU A 27 -31.52 15.40 -7.34
N HIS A 28 -32.26 14.34 -7.64
CA HIS A 28 -33.49 14.45 -8.38
C HIS A 28 -34.56 15.10 -7.49
N ILE A 29 -34.68 16.43 -7.63
CA ILE A 29 -35.86 17.17 -7.14
C ILE A 29 -37.01 16.77 -8.02
N ALA A 30 -37.89 15.91 -7.51
CA ALA A 30 -39.17 15.61 -8.13
C ALA A 30 -40.05 16.87 -8.08
N PRO A 31 -40.72 17.23 -9.17
CA PRO A 31 -41.63 18.37 -9.17
C PRO A 31 -42.85 18.10 -8.32
N THR A 32 -43.10 18.96 -7.34
CA THR A 32 -44.31 18.98 -6.49
C THR A 32 -45.54 19.21 -7.35
N PRO A 33 -46.60 18.39 -7.29
CA PRO A 33 -47.82 18.70 -7.95
C PRO A 33 -48.53 19.86 -7.22
N GLN A 34 -48.60 21.02 -7.88
CA GLN A 34 -49.43 22.13 -7.45
C GLN A 34 -50.90 21.71 -7.60
N LYS A 35 -51.55 21.38 -6.50
CA LYS A 35 -52.99 21.20 -6.43
C LYS A 35 -53.64 22.56 -6.18
N ALA A 36 -54.43 22.97 -7.13
CA ALA A 36 -55.18 24.22 -7.11
C ALA A 36 -55.97 24.41 -5.80
N LEU A 37 -55.79 25.59 -5.23
CA LEU A 37 -56.47 26.07 -4.02
C LEU A 37 -57.93 26.43 -4.37
N SER A 38 -58.86 25.54 -3.97
CA SER A 38 -60.27 25.88 -3.89
C SER A 38 -60.56 26.35 -2.48
N THR A 39 -60.79 27.63 -2.31
CA THR A 39 -61.16 28.29 -1.06
C THR A 39 -62.62 27.97 -0.73
N ASN A 40 -62.84 27.10 0.30
CA ASN A 40 -64.11 27.05 0.99
C ASN A 40 -63.90 27.41 2.46
N LYS A 41 -64.60 28.40 2.91
CA LYS A 41 -64.32 29.23 4.12
C LYS A 41 -64.85 28.65 5.45
N ASN A 42 -65.37 27.40 5.47
CA ASN A 42 -66.12 26.87 6.66
C ASN A 42 -65.48 25.62 7.32
N ASP A 43 -64.27 25.20 6.95
CA ASP A 43 -63.70 23.96 7.51
C ASP A 43 -62.44 24.21 8.39
N THR A 44 -62.33 25.38 9.02
CA THR A 44 -61.09 25.75 9.72
C THR A 44 -61.02 25.25 11.18
N VAL A 45 -62.03 24.56 11.70
CA VAL A 45 -62.04 24.16 13.14
C VAL A 45 -61.78 22.64 13.32
N ALA A 46 -62.04 21.80 12.31
CA ALA A 46 -61.87 20.34 12.45
C ALA A 46 -60.44 19.82 12.27
N TRP A 47 -59.50 20.68 11.80
CA TRP A 47 -58.14 20.26 11.48
C TRP A 47 -57.13 20.37 12.61
N VAL A 48 -57.49 21.08 13.71
CA VAL A 48 -56.56 21.33 14.78
C VAL A 48 -56.51 20.17 15.77
N ASP A 49 -57.64 19.49 15.97
CA ASP A 49 -57.74 18.42 16.98
C ASP A 49 -57.21 17.06 16.50
N SER A 50 -57.12 16.82 15.18
CA SER A 50 -56.58 15.55 14.65
C SER A 50 -55.02 15.52 14.53
N LYS A 51 -54.34 16.67 14.69
CA LYS A 51 -52.89 16.76 14.68
C LYS A 51 -52.25 16.73 16.05
N LEU A 52 -53.02 16.77 17.13
CA LEU A 52 -52.48 16.76 18.47
C LEU A 52 -52.40 15.38 19.14
N SER A 53 -52.89 14.33 18.48
CA SER A 53 -52.60 12.95 18.86
C SER A 53 -51.41 12.40 18.06
N PHE A 54 -50.35 13.19 17.98
CA PHE A 54 -49.03 12.67 17.55
C PHE A 54 -48.56 11.73 18.65
N ASP A 55 -48.80 10.46 18.39
CA ASP A 55 -48.65 9.37 19.31
C ASP A 55 -47.27 9.41 19.98
N LYS A 56 -47.25 9.48 21.30
CA LYS A 56 -46.08 9.40 22.15
C LYS A 56 -45.28 8.13 21.94
N SER A 57 -45.82 7.17 21.18
CA SER A 57 -45.15 5.96 20.73
C SER A 57 -44.17 6.20 19.57
N THR A 58 -44.35 7.26 18.75
CA THR A 58 -43.42 7.62 17.68
C THR A 58 -42.22 8.38 18.21
N GLU A 59 -42.35 9.10 19.30
CA GLU A 59 -41.25 9.78 20.00
C GLU A 59 -40.28 8.78 20.68
N LYS A 60 -40.77 7.60 21.05
CA LYS A 60 -39.96 6.52 21.61
C LYS A 60 -39.24 5.71 20.54
N ALA A 61 -39.70 5.75 19.29
CA ALA A 61 -39.02 5.13 18.15
C ALA A 61 -37.98 6.04 17.52
N MET A 62 -38.06 7.34 17.73
CA MET A 62 -37.04 8.34 17.41
C MET A 62 -36.06 8.55 18.56
N ASN A 63 -35.92 7.60 19.47
CA ASN A 63 -34.74 7.53 20.29
C ASN A 63 -33.57 7.25 19.34
N THR A 64 -33.08 8.30 18.72
CA THR A 64 -31.84 8.35 17.98
C THR A 64 -30.83 7.69 18.89
N LYS A 65 -30.54 6.43 18.56
CA LYS A 65 -29.37 5.72 19.06
C LYS A 65 -28.24 6.70 18.83
N GLU A 66 -27.83 7.42 19.88
CA GLU A 66 -26.73 8.38 19.79
C GLU A 66 -25.60 7.65 19.11
N LEU A 67 -25.37 7.98 17.83
CA LEU A 67 -24.28 7.40 17.06
C LEU A 67 -23.03 7.89 17.76
N LYS A 68 -22.52 7.05 18.67
CA LYS A 68 -21.27 7.35 19.37
C LYS A 68 -20.25 7.71 18.31
N PRO A 69 -19.62 8.88 18.41
CA PRO A 69 -18.63 9.29 17.42
C PRO A 69 -17.58 8.17 17.29
N PHE A 70 -17.20 7.84 16.05
CA PHE A 70 -16.22 6.81 15.80
C PHE A 70 -14.91 7.18 16.46
N LYS A 71 -14.48 6.38 17.45
CA LYS A 71 -13.19 6.53 18.14
C LYS A 71 -12.35 5.28 17.85
N PRO A 72 -11.22 5.41 17.11
CA PRO A 72 -10.35 4.28 16.85
C PRO A 72 -9.66 3.81 18.13
N ASP A 73 -9.63 2.48 18.32
CA ASP A 73 -8.90 1.84 19.41
C ASP A 73 -7.43 1.64 18.97
N PRO A 74 -6.44 2.20 19.70
CA PRO A 74 -5.03 2.08 19.34
C PRO A 74 -4.53 0.63 19.23
N ASN A 75 -5.02 -0.25 20.12
CA ASN A 75 -4.62 -1.65 20.10
C ASN A 75 -5.12 -2.38 18.84
N LYS A 76 -6.35 -2.07 18.41
CA LYS A 76 -6.91 -2.62 17.17
C LYS A 76 -6.21 -2.06 15.95
N ALA A 77 -5.85 -0.78 15.95
CA ALA A 77 -5.11 -0.17 14.85
C ALA A 77 -3.75 -0.84 14.63
N VAL A 78 -3.00 -1.13 15.71
CA VAL A 78 -1.74 -1.88 15.66
C VAL A 78 -1.97 -3.31 15.18
N LEU A 79 -2.98 -4.02 15.73
CA LEU A 79 -3.27 -5.39 15.34
C LEU A 79 -3.59 -5.49 13.83
N TYR A 80 -4.40 -4.59 13.30
CA TYR A 80 -4.69 -4.55 11.87
C TYR A 80 -3.45 -4.25 11.03
N SER A 81 -2.59 -3.32 11.47
CA SER A 81 -1.31 -3.05 10.81
C SER A 81 -0.34 -4.24 10.88
N ALA A 82 -0.43 -5.07 11.94
CA ALA A 82 0.38 -6.27 12.11
C ALA A 82 -0.10 -7.44 11.23
N ILE A 83 -1.37 -7.48 10.81
CA ILE A 83 -1.86 -8.48 9.87
C ILE A 83 -1.47 -8.08 8.45
N PHE A 84 -1.69 -6.83 8.09
CA PHE A 84 -1.36 -6.31 6.77
C PHE A 84 -0.95 -4.83 6.85
N PRO A 85 0.22 -4.46 6.28
CA PRO A 85 0.70 -3.08 6.32
C PRO A 85 -0.29 -2.16 5.59
N GLY A 86 -0.77 -1.12 6.30
CA GLY A 86 -1.76 -0.20 5.78
C GLY A 86 -3.18 -0.39 6.32
N LEU A 87 -3.57 -1.57 6.84
CA LEU A 87 -4.91 -1.77 7.40
C LEU A 87 -5.19 -0.87 8.63
N GLY A 88 -4.19 -0.59 9.45
CA GLY A 88 -4.34 0.34 10.57
C GLY A 88 -4.65 1.76 10.11
N GLN A 89 -4.04 2.22 9.03
CA GLN A 89 -4.31 3.53 8.45
C GLN A 89 -5.73 3.59 7.84
N ILE A 90 -6.20 2.50 7.24
CA ILE A 90 -7.59 2.36 6.77
C ILE A 90 -8.55 2.43 7.96
N TYR A 91 -8.26 1.70 9.03
CA TYR A 91 -9.07 1.71 10.25
C TYR A 91 -9.14 3.12 10.88
N ASN A 92 -8.02 3.85 10.89
CA ASN A 92 -7.94 5.23 11.38
C ASN A 92 -8.48 6.27 10.37
N ARG A 93 -9.00 5.84 9.21
CA ARG A 93 -9.50 6.70 8.11
C ARG A 93 -8.46 7.66 7.53
N LYS A 94 -7.16 7.36 7.65
CA LYS A 94 -6.05 8.16 7.11
C LYS A 94 -5.59 7.62 5.73
N TYR A 95 -6.50 7.56 4.78
CA TYR A 95 -6.29 6.94 3.45
C TYR A 95 -5.17 7.59 2.64
N TRP A 96 -4.89 8.88 2.85
CA TRP A 96 -3.84 9.60 2.12
C TRP A 96 -2.43 9.05 2.37
N LYS A 97 -2.21 8.33 3.50
CA LYS A 97 -0.92 7.69 3.82
C LYS A 97 -0.68 6.39 3.04
N LEU A 98 -1.74 5.75 2.52
CA LEU A 98 -1.64 4.48 1.82
C LEU A 98 -0.74 4.54 0.57
N PRO A 99 -0.85 5.54 -0.32
CA PRO A 99 0.04 5.64 -1.48
C PRO A 99 1.51 5.74 -1.08
N LEU A 100 1.83 6.43 0.01
CA LEU A 100 3.19 6.56 0.53
C LEU A 100 3.74 5.21 1.03
N ILE A 101 2.95 4.49 1.81
CA ILE A 101 3.31 3.18 2.38
C ILE A 101 3.53 2.17 1.25
N TYR A 102 2.57 2.03 0.34
CA TYR A 102 2.68 1.08 -0.75
C TYR A 102 3.76 1.47 -1.76
N GLY A 103 3.96 2.75 -2.03
CA GLY A 103 5.07 3.25 -2.83
C GLY A 103 6.42 2.85 -2.23
N GLY A 104 6.57 2.98 -0.91
CA GLY A 104 7.76 2.52 -0.17
C GLY A 104 7.99 1.01 -0.30
N PHE A 105 6.96 0.19 -0.11
CA PHE A 105 7.07 -1.27 -0.25
C PHE A 105 7.38 -1.70 -1.68
N VAL A 106 6.79 -1.06 -2.69
CA VAL A 106 7.09 -1.34 -4.11
C VAL A 106 8.54 -1.00 -4.43
N GLY A 107 9.04 0.16 -3.96
CA GLY A 107 10.43 0.56 -4.13
C GLY A 107 11.41 -0.42 -3.48
N LEU A 108 11.14 -0.85 -2.25
CA LEU A 108 11.96 -1.84 -1.53
C LEU A 108 11.89 -3.22 -2.20
N TYR A 109 10.71 -3.67 -2.64
CA TYR A 109 10.58 -4.91 -3.40
C TYR A 109 11.39 -4.88 -4.71
N TYR A 110 11.34 -3.75 -5.43
CA TYR A 110 12.15 -3.56 -6.62
C TYR A 110 13.65 -3.63 -6.29
N ALA A 111 14.10 -2.94 -5.24
CA ALA A 111 15.49 -2.96 -4.79
C ALA A 111 15.97 -4.37 -4.40
N ILE A 112 15.16 -5.13 -3.65
CA ILE A 112 15.45 -6.53 -3.28
C ILE A 112 15.54 -7.40 -4.53
N SER A 113 14.59 -7.29 -5.45
CA SER A 113 14.54 -8.10 -6.67
C SER A 113 15.67 -7.78 -7.62
N TRP A 114 16.01 -6.51 -7.78
CA TRP A 114 17.09 -6.03 -8.62
C TRP A 114 18.45 -6.50 -8.08
N ASN A 115 18.76 -6.20 -6.84
CA ASN A 115 20.02 -6.61 -6.21
C ASN A 115 20.12 -8.13 -6.09
N GLY A 116 19.02 -8.84 -5.86
CA GLY A 116 18.97 -10.29 -5.81
C GLY A 116 19.33 -10.95 -7.14
N ARG A 117 18.88 -10.39 -8.27
CA ARG A 117 19.25 -10.88 -9.62
C ARG A 117 20.75 -10.72 -9.86
N TYR A 118 21.28 -9.52 -9.68
CA TYR A 118 22.71 -9.27 -9.87
C TYR A 118 23.58 -10.10 -8.92
N TYR A 119 23.17 -10.26 -7.67
CA TYR A 119 23.85 -11.16 -6.73
C TYR A 119 23.93 -12.60 -7.28
N ASN A 120 22.85 -13.13 -7.82
CA ASN A 120 22.82 -14.47 -8.39
C ASN A 120 23.69 -14.58 -9.64
N ASP A 121 23.65 -13.57 -10.51
CA ASP A 121 24.42 -13.57 -11.76
C ASP A 121 25.93 -13.47 -11.48
N TYR A 122 26.35 -12.54 -10.61
CA TYR A 122 27.76 -12.46 -10.18
C TYR A 122 28.21 -13.68 -9.36
N THR A 123 27.30 -14.37 -8.66
CA THR A 123 27.61 -15.62 -7.97
C THR A 123 27.89 -16.74 -8.98
N LYS A 124 27.11 -16.83 -10.05
CA LYS A 124 27.36 -17.80 -11.14
C LYS A 124 28.69 -17.50 -11.84
N ALA A 125 28.91 -16.24 -12.20
CA ALA A 125 30.17 -15.82 -12.84
C ALA A 125 31.40 -16.10 -11.95
N TYR A 126 31.29 -15.80 -10.65
CA TYR A 126 32.35 -16.08 -9.68
C TYR A 126 32.64 -17.57 -9.53
N LYS A 127 31.60 -18.42 -9.48
CA LYS A 127 31.76 -19.88 -9.42
C LYS A 127 32.42 -20.43 -10.69
N ALA A 128 32.01 -19.94 -11.85
CA ALA A 128 32.57 -20.37 -13.13
C ALA A 128 34.05 -20.01 -13.29
N ILE A 129 34.45 -18.79 -12.90
CA ILE A 129 35.86 -18.36 -12.99
C ILE A 129 36.74 -18.99 -11.89
N MET A 130 36.14 -19.45 -10.78
CA MET A 130 36.85 -20.15 -9.71
C MET A 130 36.95 -21.66 -9.90
N SER A 131 36.32 -22.21 -10.97
CA SER A 131 36.40 -23.63 -11.31
C SER A 131 37.83 -24.05 -11.67
N GLU A 132 38.07 -25.35 -11.70
CA GLU A 132 39.36 -25.93 -12.11
C GLU A 132 39.74 -25.55 -13.53
N TYR A 133 38.74 -25.41 -14.42
CA TYR A 133 38.93 -25.05 -15.83
C TYR A 133 38.22 -23.74 -16.19
N PRO A 134 38.71 -22.57 -15.73
CA PRO A 134 38.04 -21.30 -15.95
C PRO A 134 37.99 -20.88 -17.43
N ARG A 135 38.90 -21.37 -18.24
CA ARG A 135 38.98 -21.10 -19.68
C ARG A 135 38.20 -22.08 -20.56
N SER A 136 37.51 -23.07 -19.97
CA SER A 136 36.62 -23.94 -20.75
C SER A 136 35.49 -23.13 -21.36
N ASP A 137 35.06 -23.51 -22.58
CA ASP A 137 34.00 -22.79 -23.30
C ASP A 137 32.73 -22.64 -22.47
N ALA A 138 32.35 -23.67 -21.69
CA ALA A 138 31.18 -23.65 -20.84
C ALA A 138 31.31 -22.61 -19.69
N ASN A 139 32.46 -22.54 -19.04
CA ASN A 139 32.69 -21.60 -17.95
C ASN A 139 32.89 -20.17 -18.47
N PHE A 140 33.64 -20.04 -19.57
CA PHE A 140 33.83 -18.75 -20.20
C PHE A 140 32.53 -18.13 -20.72
N ALA A 141 31.62 -18.92 -21.29
CA ALA A 141 30.29 -18.44 -21.68
C ALA A 141 29.53 -17.81 -20.55
N ILE A 142 29.72 -18.27 -19.29
CA ILE A 142 29.06 -17.73 -18.10
C ILE A 142 29.73 -16.42 -17.63
N TRP A 143 31.05 -16.41 -17.38
CA TRP A 143 31.72 -15.25 -16.79
C TRP A 143 32.21 -14.23 -17.84
N GLY A 144 32.48 -14.68 -19.05
CA GLY A 144 32.90 -13.81 -20.16
C GLY A 144 31.84 -12.80 -20.58
N SER A 145 30.54 -13.13 -20.41
CA SER A 145 29.43 -12.22 -20.67
C SER A 145 29.45 -10.94 -19.80
N PHE A 146 30.20 -10.94 -18.70
CA PHE A 146 30.37 -9.79 -17.81
C PHE A 146 31.60 -8.92 -18.12
N ILE A 147 32.37 -9.31 -19.15
CA ILE A 147 33.51 -8.55 -19.63
C ILE A 147 33.03 -7.67 -20.80
N SER A 148 33.37 -6.39 -20.74
CA SER A 148 33.07 -5.47 -21.82
C SER A 148 34.04 -5.75 -22.99
N GLY A 149 33.48 -5.92 -24.19
CA GLY A 149 34.23 -6.16 -25.41
C GLY A 149 34.16 -7.61 -25.90
N ASN A 150 34.46 -7.82 -27.20
CA ASN A 150 34.50 -9.15 -27.82
C ASN A 150 35.85 -9.83 -27.54
N VAL A 151 36.13 -10.11 -26.24
CA VAL A 151 37.40 -10.70 -25.80
C VAL A 151 37.36 -12.22 -26.02
N LYS A 152 38.34 -12.77 -26.71
CA LYS A 152 38.49 -14.22 -26.83
C LYS A 152 39.17 -14.80 -25.59
N VAL A 153 38.81 -16.03 -25.24
CA VAL A 153 39.40 -16.71 -24.08
C VAL A 153 40.91 -16.85 -24.18
N THR A 154 41.45 -16.94 -25.40
CA THR A 154 42.87 -17.04 -25.71
C THR A 154 43.68 -15.79 -25.34
N ASP A 155 43.01 -14.63 -25.37
CA ASP A 155 43.67 -13.33 -25.20
C ASP A 155 43.75 -12.93 -23.72
N ILE A 156 43.17 -13.75 -22.81
CA ILE A 156 43.09 -13.45 -21.38
C ILE A 156 44.30 -14.03 -20.62
N THR A 157 45.07 -13.15 -20.02
CA THR A 157 46.24 -13.49 -19.16
C THR A 157 45.76 -14.00 -17.81
N ASP A 158 46.60 -14.82 -17.13
CA ASP A 158 46.31 -15.30 -15.74
C ASP A 158 46.17 -14.16 -14.72
N ALA A 159 46.95 -13.09 -14.89
CA ALA A 159 46.83 -11.88 -14.10
C ALA A 159 45.45 -11.22 -14.26
N GLN A 160 44.91 -11.21 -15.46
CA GLN A 160 43.54 -10.71 -15.74
C GLN A 160 42.47 -11.62 -15.12
N ILE A 161 42.64 -12.95 -15.20
CA ILE A 161 41.72 -13.89 -14.54
C ILE A 161 41.67 -13.61 -13.02
N THR A 162 42.85 -13.39 -12.39
CA THR A 162 42.93 -13.05 -10.94
C THR A 162 42.22 -11.72 -10.65
N SER A 163 42.39 -10.72 -11.50
CA SER A 163 41.68 -9.44 -11.39
C SER A 163 40.17 -9.62 -11.51
N TYR A 164 39.70 -10.41 -12.48
CA TYR A 164 38.25 -10.69 -12.65
C TYR A 164 37.67 -11.49 -11.48
N LYS A 165 38.41 -12.47 -10.92
CA LYS A 165 37.99 -13.17 -9.68
C LYS A 165 37.70 -12.18 -8.55
N THR A 166 38.62 -11.24 -8.31
CA THR A 166 38.46 -10.21 -7.28
C THR A 166 37.28 -9.28 -7.59
N ARG A 167 37.14 -8.83 -8.83
CA ARG A 167 36.01 -7.97 -9.28
C ARG A 167 34.65 -8.66 -9.07
N PHE A 168 34.51 -9.92 -9.51
CA PHE A 168 33.25 -10.65 -9.36
C PHE A 168 32.92 -10.91 -7.91
N ARG A 169 33.90 -11.25 -7.08
CA ARG A 169 33.73 -11.36 -5.63
C ARG A 169 33.21 -10.06 -5.03
N ASN A 170 33.88 -8.95 -5.29
CA ASN A 170 33.50 -7.64 -4.74
C ASN A 170 32.11 -7.21 -5.20
N LYS A 171 31.77 -7.41 -6.49
CA LYS A 171 30.44 -7.10 -7.01
C LYS A 171 29.36 -7.98 -6.37
N ARG A 172 29.59 -9.30 -6.28
CA ARG A 172 28.68 -10.24 -5.60
C ARG A 172 28.42 -9.79 -4.16
N ASP A 173 29.49 -9.48 -3.41
CA ASP A 173 29.40 -9.11 -2.00
C ASP A 173 28.72 -7.74 -1.81
N SER A 174 28.89 -6.81 -2.76
CA SER A 174 28.20 -5.51 -2.77
C SER A 174 26.69 -5.70 -3.01
N TYR A 175 26.28 -6.47 -4.04
CA TYR A 175 24.87 -6.71 -4.31
C TYR A 175 24.18 -7.51 -3.20
N ARG A 176 24.90 -8.42 -2.53
CA ARG A 176 24.41 -9.10 -1.33
C ARG A 176 24.08 -8.09 -0.23
N ARG A 177 25.02 -7.17 0.08
CA ARG A 177 24.80 -6.14 1.11
C ARG A 177 23.62 -5.23 0.77
N TYR A 178 23.50 -4.76 -0.46
CA TYR A 178 22.39 -3.90 -0.87
C TYR A 178 21.03 -4.63 -0.79
N ARG A 179 20.98 -5.90 -1.17
CA ARG A 179 19.80 -6.73 -1.00
C ARG A 179 19.42 -6.87 0.47
N ASP A 180 20.39 -7.22 1.33
CA ASP A 180 20.18 -7.43 2.75
C ASP A 180 19.76 -6.12 3.46
N LEU A 181 20.35 -4.97 3.08
CA LEU A 181 19.89 -3.65 3.54
C LEU A 181 18.46 -3.32 3.10
N SER A 182 18.10 -3.67 1.88
CA SER A 182 16.71 -3.46 1.40
C SER A 182 15.71 -4.32 2.15
N ILE A 183 16.08 -5.55 2.55
CA ILE A 183 15.25 -6.41 3.40
C ILE A 183 15.07 -5.80 4.79
N ILE A 184 16.17 -5.32 5.41
CA ILE A 184 16.10 -4.63 6.70
C ILE A 184 15.23 -3.37 6.59
N GLY A 185 15.37 -2.61 5.51
CA GLY A 185 14.53 -1.44 5.23
C GLY A 185 13.04 -1.79 5.13
N ALA A 186 12.69 -2.92 4.52
CA ALA A 186 11.30 -3.38 4.43
C ALA A 186 10.71 -3.74 5.80
N VAL A 187 11.50 -4.41 6.66
CA VAL A 187 11.10 -4.71 8.04
C VAL A 187 10.95 -3.43 8.87
N ALA A 188 11.87 -2.47 8.71
CA ALA A 188 11.80 -1.18 9.39
C ALA A 188 10.56 -0.38 8.94
N LEU A 189 10.29 -0.31 7.64
CA LEU A 189 9.07 0.35 7.12
C LEU A 189 7.81 -0.29 7.67
N TYR A 190 7.77 -1.62 7.76
CA TYR A 190 6.65 -2.35 8.36
C TYR A 190 6.45 -1.98 9.83
N GLY A 191 7.52 -1.94 10.63
CA GLY A 191 7.45 -1.49 12.03
C GLY A 191 6.97 -0.05 12.17
N LEU A 192 7.43 0.85 11.28
CA LEU A 192 6.98 2.24 11.26
C LEU A 192 5.48 2.35 10.94
N CYS A 193 4.93 1.51 10.06
CA CYS A 193 3.49 1.48 9.79
C CYS A 193 2.66 1.11 11.03
N MET A 194 3.15 0.20 11.88
CA MET A 194 2.47 -0.16 13.13
C MET A 194 2.49 0.99 14.14
N ILE A 195 3.66 1.63 14.30
CA ILE A 195 3.84 2.77 15.21
C ILE A 195 2.96 3.94 14.75
N ASP A 196 2.97 4.27 13.47
CA ASP A 196 2.16 5.32 12.87
C ASP A 196 0.65 5.08 13.10
N ALA A 197 0.17 3.85 12.88
CA ALA A 197 -1.22 3.49 13.14
C ALA A 197 -1.60 3.64 14.62
N TYR A 198 -0.70 3.29 15.54
CA TYR A 198 -0.90 3.48 16.98
C TYR A 198 -1.00 4.96 17.35
N VAL A 199 -0.05 5.75 16.87
CA VAL A 199 0.01 7.20 17.14
C VAL A 199 -1.22 7.91 16.58
N ASP A 200 -1.62 7.61 15.34
CA ASP A 200 -2.81 8.18 14.73
C ASP A 200 -4.09 7.88 15.53
N ALA A 201 -4.22 6.65 16.04
CA ALA A 201 -5.36 6.27 16.86
C ALA A 201 -5.36 6.95 18.25
N ARG A 202 -4.18 7.16 18.83
CA ARG A 202 -4.03 7.88 20.12
C ARG A 202 -4.31 9.37 19.98
N LEU A 203 -3.88 9.97 18.88
CA LEU A 203 -4.04 11.41 18.64
C LEU A 203 -5.40 11.75 17.99
N PHE A 204 -6.27 10.77 17.79
CA PHE A 204 -7.57 11.01 17.13
C PHE A 204 -8.45 12.00 17.89
N ASP A 205 -8.39 11.99 19.23
CA ASP A 205 -9.16 12.92 20.10
C ASP A 205 -8.46 14.28 20.31
N PHE A 206 -7.20 14.43 19.89
CA PHE A 206 -6.51 15.71 19.93
C PHE A 206 -6.88 16.54 18.69
N ASP A 207 -8.17 16.84 18.57
CA ASP A 207 -8.63 17.90 17.72
C ASP A 207 -8.26 19.21 18.40
N ILE A 208 -7.29 19.94 17.83
CA ILE A 208 -6.95 21.27 18.29
C ILE A 208 -8.14 22.15 17.93
N SER A 209 -9.08 22.26 18.87
CA SER A 209 -10.22 23.14 18.72
C SER A 209 -9.70 24.56 18.44
N PRO A 210 -10.20 25.26 17.39
CA PRO A 210 -9.76 26.62 17.06
C PRO A 210 -10.14 27.65 18.13
N ASP A 211 -10.77 27.22 19.24
CA ASP A 211 -11.18 28.09 20.35
C ASP A 211 -10.04 28.53 21.30
N LEU A 212 -8.77 28.29 20.96
CA LEU A 212 -7.61 28.74 21.74
C LEU A 212 -6.95 30.01 21.15
N SER A 213 -7.69 30.83 20.41
CA SER A 213 -7.24 32.17 19.98
C SER A 213 -8.04 33.29 20.67
#